data_a3b3a0f465bd221a92bc29b314b796b0
#
_entry.id   a3b3a0f465bd221a92bc29b314b796b0
#
_cell.length_a   1.000
_cell.length_b   1.000
_cell.length_c   1.000
_cell.angle_alpha   90.00
_cell.angle_beta   90.00
_cell.angle_gamma   90.00
#
_symmetry.space_group_name_H-M   'P 1'
#
loop_
_entity.id
_entity.type
_entity.pdbx_description
1 polymer ?
#
loop_
_entity_poly.entity_id
_entity_poly.type
_entity_poly.pdbx_seq_one_letter_code
_entity_poly.pdbx_strand_id
1 'polypeptide(L)'
;FHDWCGQQQVQSRYQAYGHPWLYTDLINGYMIPDIPEGDQWLFNSGWSSSKINEIRYAIWNKYASSGGHLAGRKIISSEAMTNTKGVFKATLEYMKQAADLNFVAGINHLVLHGFNYSPPEAGFPGWVQYGTYFNENNTWWPYLPHFMEYVSRISAVLQAAQPVSQVAIMGPTPDIWQEYGLDRNPFNTEPWYLHSLWQAFSSQGISADYINGEILRK
;
A
#
# COMPACT_ATOMS: atom_id res chain seq x y z
N PHE A 1 2.31 17.07 -13.24
CA PHE A 1 1.87 15.80 -13.86
C PHE A 1 0.35 15.60 -13.73
N HIS A 2 -0.22 15.69 -12.52
CA HIS A 2 -1.67 15.56 -12.31
C HIS A 2 -2.47 16.52 -13.20
N ASP A 3 -2.13 17.80 -13.22
CA ASP A 3 -2.82 18.81 -14.04
C ASP A 3 -2.70 18.51 -15.54
N TRP A 4 -1.53 18.04 -15.97
CA TRP A 4 -1.33 17.60 -17.35
C TRP A 4 -2.22 16.40 -17.69
N CYS A 5 -2.34 15.41 -16.81
CA CYS A 5 -3.26 14.28 -16.99
C CYS A 5 -4.71 14.77 -17.18
N GLY A 6 -5.15 15.71 -16.33
CA GLY A 6 -6.47 16.33 -16.45
C GLY A 6 -6.70 17.02 -17.79
N GLN A 7 -5.70 17.76 -18.28
CA GLN A 7 -5.75 18.39 -19.62
C GLN A 7 -5.87 17.35 -20.76
N GLN A 8 -5.31 16.16 -20.56
CA GLN A 8 -5.40 15.05 -21.52
C GLN A 8 -6.65 14.16 -21.31
N GLN A 9 -7.54 14.53 -20.38
CA GLN A 9 -8.74 13.76 -20.03
C GLN A 9 -8.44 12.32 -19.55
N VAL A 10 -7.31 12.14 -18.88
CA VAL A 10 -6.92 10.89 -18.23
C VAL A 10 -6.72 11.09 -16.74
N GLN A 11 -6.93 10.03 -15.97
CA GLN A 11 -6.68 10.05 -14.52
C GLN A 11 -5.20 9.84 -14.23
N SER A 12 -4.72 10.57 -13.24
CA SER A 12 -3.39 10.36 -12.70
C SER A 12 -3.43 9.28 -11.60
N ARG A 13 -2.53 8.30 -11.69
CA ARG A 13 -2.23 7.37 -10.60
C ARG A 13 -0.79 7.59 -10.16
N TYR A 14 -0.58 7.74 -8.88
CA TYR A 14 0.71 8.12 -8.34
C TYR A 14 0.95 7.49 -6.99
N GLN A 15 2.12 6.88 -6.84
CA GLN A 15 2.62 6.33 -5.61
C GLN A 15 3.56 7.36 -4.96
N ALA A 16 3.16 7.94 -3.82
CA ALA A 16 3.96 8.92 -3.09
C ALA A 16 5.06 8.24 -2.25
N TYR A 17 5.54 7.19 -2.70
CA TYR A 17 6.58 6.25 -2.32
C TYR A 17 6.79 5.89 -0.84
N GLY A 18 7.08 4.61 -0.67
CA GLY A 18 7.01 3.73 0.48
C GLY A 18 7.87 3.92 1.72
N HIS A 19 8.82 4.84 1.79
CA HIS A 19 9.48 5.20 3.05
C HIS A 19 9.37 6.70 3.31
N PRO A 20 8.22 7.09 3.47
CA PRO A 20 7.70 8.39 3.19
C PRO A 20 7.94 9.39 4.26
N TRP A 21 8.04 8.94 5.47
CA TRP A 21 8.24 9.80 6.62
C TRP A 21 9.57 10.53 6.62
N LEU A 22 10.44 10.28 5.64
CA LEU A 22 11.76 10.90 5.61
C LEU A 22 11.90 12.05 4.63
N TYR A 23 11.21 11.99 3.48
CA TYR A 23 11.47 12.93 2.41
C TYR A 23 10.27 13.79 2.03
N THR A 24 9.06 13.31 2.26
CA THR A 24 7.83 13.99 1.84
C THR A 24 6.74 13.94 2.90
N ASP A 25 5.86 14.94 2.89
CA ASP A 25 4.59 14.83 3.58
C ASP A 25 3.66 13.93 2.77
N LEU A 26 3.48 12.72 3.23
CA LEU A 26 2.68 11.71 2.55
C LEU A 26 1.23 12.08 2.39
N ILE A 27 0.63 12.66 3.41
CA ILE A 27 -0.78 13.02 3.34
C ILE A 27 -0.99 13.97 2.18
N ASN A 28 -0.19 15.03 2.08
CA ASN A 28 -0.25 15.95 0.96
C ASN A 28 0.04 15.25 -0.37
N GLY A 29 1.05 14.38 -0.42
CA GLY A 29 1.40 13.62 -1.61
C GLY A 29 0.26 12.74 -2.13
N TYR A 30 -0.45 12.07 -1.24
CA TYR A 30 -1.58 11.19 -1.60
C TYR A 30 -2.90 11.94 -1.86
N MET A 31 -3.02 13.19 -1.47
CA MET A 31 -4.19 14.01 -1.81
C MET A 31 -4.20 14.50 -3.27
N ILE A 32 -3.03 14.58 -3.91
CA ILE A 32 -2.89 15.18 -5.25
C ILE A 32 -3.47 14.30 -6.36
N PRO A 33 -3.10 13.01 -6.51
CA PRO A 33 -3.53 12.22 -7.66
C PRO A 33 -5.02 11.90 -7.63
N ASP A 34 -5.56 11.52 -8.79
CA ASP A 34 -6.94 11.00 -8.88
C ASP A 34 -7.05 9.63 -8.22
N ILE A 35 -5.98 8.83 -8.32
CA ILE A 35 -5.86 7.50 -7.72
C ILE A 35 -4.56 7.46 -6.90
N PRO A 36 -4.63 7.74 -5.60
CA PRO A 36 -3.49 7.54 -4.72
C PRO A 36 -3.15 6.06 -4.63
N GLU A 37 -1.86 5.74 -4.70
CA GLU A 37 -1.36 4.38 -4.67
C GLU A 37 -0.38 4.16 -3.53
N GLY A 38 -0.69 3.21 -2.64
CA GLY A 38 0.22 2.71 -1.63
C GLY A 38 1.10 1.59 -2.16
N ASP A 39 1.84 0.94 -1.27
CA ASP A 39 2.78 -0.13 -1.59
C ASP A 39 2.67 -1.25 -0.55
N GLN A 40 2.76 -2.51 -0.99
CA GLN A 40 2.77 -3.66 -0.08
C GLN A 40 3.72 -4.73 -0.58
N TRP A 41 4.61 -5.14 0.29
CA TRP A 41 5.55 -6.22 0.07
C TRP A 41 5.08 -7.51 0.75
N LEU A 42 5.18 -8.62 0.05
CA LEU A 42 5.08 -9.95 0.65
C LEU A 42 6.44 -10.31 1.26
N PHE A 43 6.41 -10.95 2.39
CA PHE A 43 7.57 -11.30 3.17
C PHE A 43 8.38 -10.08 3.60
N ASN A 44 8.85 -10.12 4.79
CA ASN A 44 9.73 -9.09 5.31
C ASN A 44 10.98 -8.97 4.43
N SER A 45 11.15 -7.82 3.79
CA SER A 45 12.32 -7.53 2.93
C SER A 45 13.62 -7.31 3.71
N GLY A 46 13.61 -7.51 5.02
CA GLY A 46 14.73 -7.19 5.92
C GLY A 46 14.66 -5.78 6.51
N TRP A 47 13.71 -4.97 6.07
CA TRP A 47 13.55 -3.58 6.51
C TRP A 47 12.54 -3.42 7.64
N SER A 48 11.71 -4.42 7.86
CA SER A 48 10.80 -4.48 9.00
C SER A 48 10.80 -5.89 9.60
N SER A 49 10.78 -5.98 10.91
CA SER A 49 10.65 -7.25 11.65
C SER A 49 9.22 -7.74 11.75
N SER A 50 8.26 -7.02 11.18
CA SER A 50 6.85 -7.34 11.30
C SER A 50 6.45 -8.56 10.49
N LYS A 51 5.50 -9.30 11.02
CA LYS A 51 4.82 -10.38 10.32
C LYS A 51 3.70 -9.81 9.46
N ILE A 52 3.41 -10.41 8.33
CA ILE A 52 2.38 -9.95 7.40
C ILE A 52 0.98 -9.87 8.04
N ASN A 53 0.73 -10.63 9.08
CA ASN A 53 -0.53 -10.60 9.80
C ASN A 53 -0.63 -9.48 10.85
N GLU A 54 0.40 -8.65 10.98
CA GLU A 54 0.39 -7.50 11.86
C GLU A 54 -0.11 -6.27 11.09
N ILE A 55 -1.09 -5.56 11.66
CA ILE A 55 -1.71 -4.41 11.03
C ILE A 55 -0.71 -3.31 10.67
N ARG A 56 0.37 -3.18 11.44
CA ARG A 56 1.45 -2.22 11.16
C ARG A 56 2.09 -2.43 9.79
N TYR A 57 1.99 -3.65 9.23
CA TYR A 57 2.53 -3.97 7.91
C TYR A 57 1.84 -3.21 6.78
N ALA A 58 0.62 -2.77 7.00
CA ALA A 58 -0.17 -2.02 6.05
C ALA A 58 -0.16 -0.50 6.31
N ILE A 59 0.76 0.01 7.15
CA ILE A 59 0.78 1.42 7.53
C ILE A 59 0.96 2.36 6.32
N TRP A 60 1.78 2.00 5.34
CA TRP A 60 1.96 2.79 4.13
C TRP A 60 0.66 2.92 3.33
N ASN A 61 -0.07 1.83 3.22
CA ASN A 61 -1.38 1.80 2.57
C ASN A 61 -2.41 2.60 3.38
N LYS A 62 -2.28 2.63 4.72
CA LYS A 62 -3.11 3.47 5.57
C LYS A 62 -2.87 4.97 5.31
N TYR A 63 -1.64 5.38 5.08
CA TYR A 63 -1.36 6.76 4.68
C TYR A 63 -1.94 7.09 3.30
N ALA A 64 -1.84 6.17 2.33
CA ALA A 64 -2.44 6.36 1.01
C ALA A 64 -3.96 6.50 1.09
N SER A 65 -4.62 5.64 1.87
CA SER A 65 -6.06 5.72 2.05
C SER A 65 -6.49 6.98 2.79
N SER A 66 -5.75 7.40 3.82
CA SER A 66 -6.04 8.61 4.56
C SER A 66 -5.98 9.86 3.66
N GLY A 67 -4.92 10.01 2.85
CA GLY A 67 -4.84 11.09 1.88
C GLY A 67 -5.96 11.02 0.84
N GLY A 68 -6.28 9.83 0.35
CA GLY A 68 -7.37 9.60 -0.57
C GLY A 68 -8.75 9.97 0.00
N HIS A 69 -9.04 9.57 1.25
CA HIS A 69 -10.28 9.92 1.96
C HIS A 69 -10.41 11.43 2.15
N LEU A 70 -9.35 12.10 2.59
CA LEU A 70 -9.32 13.55 2.78
C LEU A 70 -9.56 14.32 1.46
N ALA A 71 -9.08 13.78 0.35
CA ALA A 71 -9.29 14.35 -0.99
C ALA A 71 -10.58 13.88 -1.68
N GLY A 72 -11.41 13.06 -1.03
CA GLY A 72 -12.65 12.52 -1.60
C GLY A 72 -12.43 11.58 -2.77
N ARG A 73 -11.29 10.88 -2.82
CA ARG A 73 -10.96 9.94 -3.91
C ARG A 73 -11.74 8.65 -3.75
N LYS A 74 -12.36 8.21 -4.85
CA LYS A 74 -13.17 6.99 -4.87
C LYS A 74 -12.32 5.72 -4.98
N ILE A 75 -11.23 5.77 -5.73
CA ILE A 75 -10.33 4.63 -5.95
C ILE A 75 -9.02 4.93 -5.23
N ILE A 76 -8.63 3.99 -4.38
CA ILE A 76 -7.36 4.03 -3.67
C ILE A 76 -6.67 2.71 -3.93
N SER A 77 -5.54 2.76 -4.64
CA SER A 77 -4.82 1.57 -5.08
C SER A 77 -3.63 1.24 -4.19
N SER A 78 -3.14 0.04 -4.35
CA SER A 78 -1.84 -0.39 -3.82
C SER A 78 -1.11 -1.19 -4.88
N GLU A 79 0.17 -0.87 -5.12
CA GLU A 79 1.09 -1.85 -5.67
C GLU A 79 1.15 -3.01 -4.67
N ALA A 80 0.69 -4.16 -5.08
CA ALA A 80 0.46 -5.26 -4.16
C ALA A 80 1.27 -6.50 -4.52
N MET A 81 1.70 -7.22 -3.49
CA MET A 81 2.39 -8.49 -3.62
C MET A 81 3.83 -8.39 -4.16
N THR A 82 4.48 -7.24 -4.01
CA THR A 82 5.92 -7.10 -4.28
C THR A 82 6.70 -8.11 -3.43
N ASN A 83 7.63 -8.84 -4.03
CA ASN A 83 8.30 -9.96 -3.39
C ASN A 83 9.77 -10.07 -3.81
N THR A 84 10.69 -10.14 -2.83
CA THR A 84 12.13 -10.32 -3.05
C THR A 84 12.68 -11.63 -2.46
N LYS A 85 11.83 -12.46 -1.83
CA LYS A 85 12.28 -13.65 -1.08
C LYS A 85 12.30 -14.95 -1.89
N GLY A 86 12.05 -14.85 -3.17
CA GLY A 86 12.18 -15.98 -4.09
C GLY A 86 10.88 -16.36 -4.76
N VAL A 87 11.07 -16.87 -5.95
CA VAL A 87 10.04 -17.40 -6.84
C VAL A 87 9.33 -18.56 -6.15
N PHE A 88 8.03 -18.69 -6.35
CA PHE A 88 7.21 -19.80 -5.86
C PHE A 88 7.02 -19.89 -4.32
N LYS A 89 7.45 -18.91 -3.54
CA LYS A 89 7.24 -18.93 -2.08
C LYS A 89 5.88 -18.40 -1.63
N ALA A 90 5.27 -17.52 -2.40
CA ALA A 90 3.97 -16.97 -2.07
C ALA A 90 2.88 -18.00 -2.35
N THR A 91 2.03 -18.29 -1.36
CA THR A 91 0.82 -19.11 -1.52
C THR A 91 -0.40 -18.22 -1.71
N LEU A 92 -1.49 -18.76 -2.28
CA LEU A 92 -2.75 -18.02 -2.40
C LEU A 92 -3.31 -17.60 -1.03
N GLU A 93 -3.15 -18.45 -0.01
CA GLU A 93 -3.55 -18.12 1.36
C GLU A 93 -2.77 -16.90 1.90
N TYR A 94 -1.45 -16.90 1.70
CA TYR A 94 -0.60 -15.79 2.13
C TYR A 94 -0.95 -14.48 1.39
N MET A 95 -1.19 -14.57 0.08
CA MET A 95 -1.63 -13.42 -0.72
C MET A 95 -3.02 -12.93 -0.28
N LYS A 96 -3.93 -13.85 0.12
CA LYS A 96 -5.22 -13.45 0.66
C LYS A 96 -5.08 -12.67 1.97
N GLN A 97 -4.23 -13.12 2.88
CA GLN A 97 -3.95 -12.38 4.13
C GLN A 97 -3.40 -10.97 3.84
N ALA A 98 -2.51 -10.86 2.85
CA ALA A 98 -1.98 -9.58 2.42
C ALA A 98 -3.06 -8.67 1.80
N ALA A 99 -3.96 -9.23 0.98
CA ALA A 99 -5.09 -8.50 0.42
C ALA A 99 -6.06 -8.01 1.51
N ASP A 100 -6.35 -8.84 2.51
CA ASP A 100 -7.21 -8.50 3.64
C ASP A 100 -6.64 -7.30 4.43
N LEU A 101 -5.33 -7.28 4.66
CA LEU A 101 -4.66 -6.14 5.30
C LEU A 101 -4.76 -4.87 4.46
N ASN A 102 -4.64 -4.97 3.14
CA ASN A 102 -4.86 -3.85 2.24
C ASN A 102 -6.28 -3.28 2.40
N PHE A 103 -7.28 -4.15 2.40
CA PHE A 103 -8.68 -3.73 2.57
C PHE A 103 -8.93 -3.09 3.94
N VAL A 104 -8.37 -3.66 5.02
CA VAL A 104 -8.44 -3.06 6.37
C VAL A 104 -7.76 -1.70 6.42
N ALA A 105 -6.68 -1.49 5.66
CA ALA A 105 -6.01 -0.20 5.55
C ALA A 105 -6.77 0.82 4.69
N GLY A 106 -7.88 0.44 4.05
CA GLY A 106 -8.70 1.32 3.22
C GLY A 106 -8.34 1.32 1.73
N ILE A 107 -7.48 0.40 1.29
CA ILE A 107 -7.24 0.15 -0.12
C ILE A 107 -8.47 -0.55 -0.71
N ASN A 108 -8.85 -0.19 -1.92
CA ASN A 108 -9.98 -0.79 -2.63
C ASN A 108 -9.67 -1.17 -4.09
N HIS A 109 -8.38 -1.10 -4.47
CA HIS A 109 -7.93 -1.49 -5.80
C HIS A 109 -6.50 -2.05 -5.71
N LEU A 110 -6.31 -3.35 -5.99
CA LEU A 110 -5.00 -3.98 -5.97
C LEU A 110 -4.40 -4.01 -7.37
N VAL A 111 -3.16 -3.55 -7.50
CA VAL A 111 -2.35 -3.64 -8.71
C VAL A 111 -1.25 -4.66 -8.42
N LEU A 112 -1.44 -5.87 -8.93
CA LEU A 112 -0.54 -6.98 -8.60
C LEU A 112 0.84 -6.78 -9.22
N HIS A 113 1.90 -6.94 -8.42
CA HIS A 113 3.30 -6.89 -8.85
C HIS A 113 3.93 -8.29 -8.76
N GLY A 114 4.11 -9.03 -9.88
CA GLY A 114 3.51 -8.70 -11.17
C GLY A 114 3.74 -9.85 -12.16
N PHE A 115 3.23 -9.67 -13.35
CA PHE A 115 3.49 -10.60 -14.45
C PHE A 115 4.91 -10.37 -14.99
N ASN A 116 5.78 -11.32 -14.74
CA ASN A 116 7.18 -11.24 -15.17
C ASN A 116 7.33 -11.80 -16.57
N TYR A 117 7.45 -10.93 -17.56
CA TYR A 117 7.81 -11.36 -18.91
C TYR A 117 9.26 -11.83 -18.95
N SER A 118 9.49 -12.98 -19.57
CA SER A 118 10.83 -13.53 -19.75
C SER A 118 11.00 -14.00 -21.19
N PRO A 119 12.10 -13.61 -21.86
CA PRO A 119 12.38 -14.08 -23.19
C PRO A 119 12.82 -15.56 -23.18
N PRO A 120 12.72 -16.28 -24.31
CA PRO A 120 13.05 -17.71 -24.38
C PRO A 120 14.46 -18.08 -23.88
N GLU A 121 15.42 -17.19 -24.06
CA GLU A 121 16.82 -17.38 -23.64
C GLU A 121 17.03 -17.22 -22.12
N ALA A 122 16.06 -16.71 -21.40
CA ALA A 122 16.19 -16.48 -19.94
C ALA A 122 16.25 -17.80 -19.14
N GLY A 123 15.85 -18.91 -19.73
CA GLY A 123 15.75 -20.18 -19.00
C GLY A 123 14.70 -20.15 -17.88
N PHE A 124 14.40 -21.32 -17.29
CA PHE A 124 13.49 -21.42 -16.17
C PHE A 124 14.19 -20.98 -14.86
N PRO A 125 13.54 -20.23 -14.00
CA PRO A 125 12.14 -19.73 -13.98
C PRO A 125 11.91 -18.41 -14.75
N GLY A 126 12.88 -17.91 -15.48
CA GLY A 126 12.82 -16.63 -16.17
C GLY A 126 13.48 -15.49 -15.38
N TRP A 127 13.33 -14.28 -15.90
CA TRP A 127 13.78 -13.07 -15.23
C TRP A 127 12.73 -12.59 -14.23
N VAL A 128 13.01 -12.79 -12.97
CA VAL A 128 12.11 -12.41 -11.87
C VAL A 128 12.82 -11.44 -10.96
N GLN A 129 12.26 -10.25 -10.80
CA GLN A 129 12.77 -9.24 -9.89
C GLN A 129 11.61 -8.50 -9.21
N TYR A 130 11.67 -8.42 -7.89
CA TYR A 130 10.72 -7.70 -7.02
C TYR A 130 9.25 -8.12 -7.14
N GLY A 131 8.93 -9.18 -7.86
CA GLY A 131 7.55 -9.60 -8.11
C GLY A 131 7.20 -10.94 -7.49
N THR A 132 5.93 -11.11 -7.17
CA THR A 132 5.31 -12.42 -7.01
C THR A 132 5.01 -12.95 -8.40
N TYR A 133 5.57 -14.07 -8.75
CA TYR A 133 5.62 -14.62 -10.09
C TYR A 133 4.23 -15.05 -10.60
N PHE A 134 3.45 -14.06 -11.06
CA PHE A 134 2.09 -14.26 -11.59
C PHE A 134 2.14 -14.73 -13.04
N ASN A 135 2.41 -16.01 -13.25
CA ASN A 135 2.34 -16.63 -14.58
C ASN A 135 2.08 -18.14 -14.48
N GLU A 136 1.94 -18.77 -15.65
CA GLU A 136 1.62 -20.18 -15.81
C GLU A 136 2.62 -21.16 -15.23
N ASN A 137 3.84 -20.74 -14.95
CA ASN A 137 4.86 -21.59 -14.31
C ASN A 137 4.64 -21.73 -12.79
N ASN A 138 3.76 -20.92 -12.21
CA ASN A 138 3.46 -21.03 -10.79
C ASN A 138 2.41 -22.10 -10.52
N THR A 139 2.65 -22.93 -9.52
CA THR A 139 1.80 -24.10 -9.20
C THR A 139 0.35 -23.74 -8.87
N TRP A 140 0.09 -22.53 -8.36
CA TRP A 140 -1.25 -22.06 -8.05
C TRP A 140 -1.91 -21.29 -9.22
N TRP A 141 -1.26 -21.13 -10.36
CA TRP A 141 -1.81 -20.40 -11.49
C TRP A 141 -3.21 -20.85 -11.92
N PRO A 142 -3.52 -22.15 -12.02
CA PRO A 142 -4.86 -22.62 -12.36
C PRO A 142 -5.95 -22.18 -11.35
N TYR A 143 -5.55 -21.86 -10.12
CA TYR A 143 -6.45 -21.47 -9.02
C TYR A 143 -6.49 -19.95 -8.81
N LEU A 144 -5.65 -19.19 -9.48
CA LEU A 144 -5.60 -17.73 -9.39
C LEU A 144 -6.97 -17.06 -9.64
N PRO A 145 -7.82 -17.55 -10.57
CA PRO A 145 -9.14 -16.96 -10.76
C PRO A 145 -10.00 -16.90 -9.49
N HIS A 146 -9.91 -17.87 -8.59
CA HIS A 146 -10.65 -17.84 -7.32
C HIS A 146 -10.19 -16.72 -6.39
N PHE A 147 -8.88 -16.48 -6.33
CA PHE A 147 -8.32 -15.34 -5.60
C PHE A 147 -8.75 -14.01 -6.23
N MET A 148 -8.69 -13.90 -7.54
CA MET A 148 -9.09 -12.68 -8.26
C MET A 148 -10.59 -12.41 -8.11
N GLU A 149 -11.44 -13.42 -8.11
CA GLU A 149 -12.87 -13.28 -7.85
C GLU A 149 -13.13 -12.75 -6.43
N TYR A 150 -12.43 -13.28 -5.43
CA TYR A 150 -12.49 -12.79 -4.06
C TYR A 150 -12.11 -11.30 -3.98
N VAL A 151 -10.94 -10.96 -4.48
CA VAL A 151 -10.42 -9.58 -4.48
C VAL A 151 -11.37 -8.63 -5.20
N SER A 152 -11.88 -9.02 -6.38
CA SER A 152 -12.78 -8.19 -7.19
C SER A 152 -14.10 -7.92 -6.47
N ARG A 153 -14.67 -8.92 -5.80
CA ARG A 153 -15.92 -8.74 -5.04
C ARG A 153 -15.74 -7.77 -3.87
N ILE A 154 -14.68 -7.93 -3.08
CA ILE A 154 -14.40 -7.02 -1.97
C ILE A 154 -14.11 -5.60 -2.49
N SER A 155 -13.29 -5.47 -3.53
CA SER A 155 -13.00 -4.18 -4.14
C SER A 155 -14.27 -3.47 -4.65
N ALA A 156 -15.17 -4.20 -5.30
CA ALA A 156 -16.44 -3.64 -5.79
C ALA A 156 -17.32 -3.08 -4.65
N VAL A 157 -17.40 -3.81 -3.53
CA VAL A 157 -18.15 -3.36 -2.34
C VAL A 157 -17.51 -2.10 -1.75
N LEU A 158 -16.18 -2.11 -1.56
CA LEU A 158 -15.46 -0.99 -0.95
C LEU A 158 -15.48 0.27 -1.85
N GLN A 159 -15.42 0.11 -3.17
CA GLN A 159 -15.53 1.24 -4.11
C GLN A 159 -16.95 1.82 -4.19
N ALA A 160 -17.97 1.03 -3.87
CA ALA A 160 -19.34 1.50 -3.79
C ALA A 160 -19.69 2.16 -2.44
N ALA A 161 -18.91 1.83 -1.39
CA ALA A 161 -19.09 2.36 -0.04
C ALA A 161 -18.40 3.73 0.12
N GLN A 162 -18.78 4.44 1.17
CA GLN A 162 -18.07 5.62 1.63
C GLN A 162 -17.33 5.28 2.93
N PRO A 163 -16.06 5.63 3.06
CA PRO A 163 -15.32 5.42 4.30
C PRO A 163 -15.91 6.32 5.40
N VAL A 164 -16.03 5.76 6.60
CA VAL A 164 -16.42 6.52 7.79
C VAL A 164 -15.26 6.47 8.76
N SER A 165 -14.55 7.60 8.91
CA SER A 165 -13.45 7.73 9.87
C SER A 165 -13.94 8.45 11.12
N GLN A 166 -13.76 7.83 12.28
CA GLN A 166 -14.22 8.36 13.57
C GLN A 166 -13.11 9.12 14.31
N VAL A 167 -11.85 8.86 13.94
CA VAL A 167 -10.67 9.39 14.62
C VAL A 167 -9.71 9.96 13.61
N ALA A 168 -9.17 11.14 13.89
CA ALA A 168 -8.05 11.72 13.18
C ALA A 168 -6.76 11.52 14.01
N ILE A 169 -5.74 10.93 13.37
CA ILE A 169 -4.42 10.72 13.99
C ILE A 169 -3.45 11.71 13.37
N MET A 170 -2.82 12.53 14.19
CA MET A 170 -1.74 13.40 13.71
C MET A 170 -0.52 12.55 13.36
N GLY A 171 -0.09 12.59 12.10
CA GLY A 171 1.11 11.90 11.64
C GLY A 171 2.39 12.55 12.19
N PRO A 172 3.44 11.77 12.46
CA PRO A 172 4.67 12.24 13.10
C PRO A 172 5.68 12.88 12.13
N THR A 173 5.29 13.20 10.91
CA THR A 173 6.22 13.67 9.86
C THR A 173 7.10 14.84 10.29
N PRO A 174 6.59 15.93 10.94
CA PRO A 174 7.44 17.04 11.37
C PRO A 174 8.46 16.62 12.43
N ASP A 175 8.08 15.76 13.37
CA ASP A 175 8.98 15.28 14.42
C ASP A 175 10.10 14.43 13.83
N ILE A 176 9.76 13.59 12.86
CA ILE A 176 10.75 12.76 12.14
C ILE A 176 11.74 13.64 11.38
N TRP A 177 11.27 14.66 10.69
CA TRP A 177 12.15 15.59 9.97
C TRP A 177 13.08 16.36 10.91
N GLN A 178 12.57 16.76 12.07
CA GLN A 178 13.37 17.46 13.08
C GLN A 178 14.43 16.54 13.70
N GLU A 179 14.08 15.30 14.00
CA GLU A 179 14.95 14.37 14.71
C GLU A 179 15.99 13.71 13.77
N TYR A 180 15.56 13.30 12.59
CA TYR A 180 16.39 12.44 11.75
C TYR A 180 17.03 13.16 10.56
N GLY A 181 16.43 14.22 10.04
CA GLY A 181 16.94 14.93 8.87
C GLY A 181 17.11 14.03 7.65
N LEU A 182 17.90 14.49 6.68
CA LEU A 182 18.19 13.75 5.45
C LEU A 182 19.43 12.83 5.53
N ASP A 183 20.22 12.97 6.59
CA ASP A 183 21.52 12.30 6.71
C ASP A 183 21.43 10.86 7.25
N ARG A 184 20.25 10.40 7.63
CA ARG A 184 20.08 9.04 8.15
C ARG A 184 19.42 8.13 7.14
N ASN A 185 19.85 6.87 7.13
CA ASN A 185 19.26 5.85 6.28
C ASN A 185 17.80 5.62 6.69
N PRO A 186 16.83 5.98 5.84
CA PRO A 186 15.40 5.88 6.12
C PRO A 186 14.94 4.46 6.46
N PHE A 187 15.62 3.47 5.93
CA PHE A 187 15.25 2.06 6.10
C PHE A 187 15.51 1.52 7.51
N ASN A 188 16.25 2.25 8.36
CA ASN A 188 16.59 1.82 9.71
C ASN A 188 15.88 2.60 10.81
N THR A 189 15.00 3.53 10.46
CA THR A 189 14.38 4.46 11.40
C THR A 189 12.88 4.48 11.25
N GLU A 190 12.20 3.43 11.70
CA GLU A 190 10.75 3.42 11.84
C GLU A 190 10.41 3.83 13.28
N PRO A 191 9.84 5.02 13.52
CA PRO A 191 9.39 5.39 14.87
C PRO A 191 8.33 4.40 15.35
N TRP A 192 8.49 3.88 16.55
CA TRP A 192 7.56 2.90 17.13
C TRP A 192 6.11 3.42 17.21
N TYR A 193 5.92 4.71 17.32
CA TYR A 193 4.60 5.35 17.40
C TYR A 193 3.94 5.58 16.04
N LEU A 194 4.65 5.35 14.93
CA LEU A 194 4.13 5.59 13.58
C LEU A 194 2.79 4.88 13.31
N HIS A 195 2.67 3.66 13.79
CA HIS A 195 1.51 2.81 13.57
C HIS A 195 0.73 2.46 14.84
N SER A 196 1.30 2.73 16.02
CA SER A 196 0.76 2.22 17.30
C SER A 196 -0.65 2.72 17.60
N LEU A 197 -0.95 3.99 17.33
CA LEU A 197 -2.28 4.55 17.53
C LEU A 197 -3.30 3.93 16.56
N TRP A 198 -2.97 3.85 15.29
CA TRP A 198 -3.85 3.21 14.32
C TRP A 198 -4.10 1.74 14.66
N GLN A 199 -3.09 1.01 15.07
CA GLN A 199 -3.22 -0.38 15.50
C GLN A 199 -4.15 -0.50 16.72
N ALA A 200 -4.02 0.39 17.69
CA ALA A 200 -4.87 0.39 18.88
C ALA A 200 -6.35 0.62 18.54
N PHE A 201 -6.65 1.59 17.68
CA PHE A 201 -8.02 1.88 17.24
C PHE A 201 -8.57 0.75 16.37
N SER A 202 -7.81 0.30 15.38
CA SER A 202 -8.26 -0.77 14.45
C SER A 202 -8.54 -2.08 15.18
N SER A 203 -7.77 -2.42 16.22
CA SER A 203 -8.02 -3.63 17.02
C SER A 203 -9.34 -3.57 17.81
N GLN A 204 -9.90 -2.39 18.00
CA GLN A 204 -11.20 -2.16 18.63
C GLN A 204 -12.33 -1.93 17.60
N GLY A 205 -12.05 -2.10 16.31
CA GLY A 205 -13.03 -1.85 15.26
C GLY A 205 -13.31 -0.36 15.02
N ILE A 206 -12.46 0.54 15.49
CA ILE A 206 -12.60 1.99 15.32
C ILE A 206 -11.80 2.41 14.10
N SER A 207 -12.48 3.04 13.14
CA SER A 207 -11.83 3.59 11.95
C SER A 207 -11.13 4.91 12.26
N ALA A 208 -9.90 5.04 11.77
CA ALA A 208 -9.09 6.24 11.93
C ALA A 208 -8.36 6.58 10.63
N ASP A 209 -8.15 7.87 10.36
CA ASP A 209 -7.32 8.37 9.28
C ASP A 209 -6.20 9.25 9.81
N TYR A 210 -5.05 9.20 9.13
CA TYR A 210 -3.95 10.10 9.40
C TYR A 210 -4.21 11.47 8.78
N ILE A 211 -3.83 12.50 9.52
CA ILE A 211 -3.86 13.90 9.07
C ILE A 211 -2.50 14.55 9.31
N ASN A 212 -2.29 15.72 8.73
CA ASN A 212 -1.16 16.59 9.02
C ASN A 212 -1.61 17.94 9.58
N GLY A 213 -0.66 18.80 9.97
CA GLY A 213 -0.94 20.10 10.54
C GLY A 213 -1.63 21.09 9.58
N GLU A 214 -1.55 20.89 8.28
CA GLU A 214 -2.25 21.73 7.29
C GLU A 214 -3.74 21.41 7.25
N ILE A 215 -4.08 20.13 7.31
CA ILE A 215 -5.48 19.67 7.38
C ILE A 215 -6.15 20.16 8.66
N LEU A 216 -5.42 20.12 9.78
CA LEU A 216 -5.98 20.57 11.07
C LEU A 216 -6.29 22.07 11.09
N ARG A 217 -5.64 22.87 10.24
CA ARG A 217 -5.85 24.33 10.15
C ARG A 217 -6.97 24.76 9.18
N LYS A 218 -7.48 23.85 8.37
CA LYS A 218 -8.59 24.07 7.44
C LYS A 218 -9.93 23.79 8.08
#